data_0762ecc450c8cdf8b5dc2995ef2f3e9c
#
_entry.id   0762ecc450c8cdf8b5dc2995ef2f3e9c
#
_cell.length_a   1.000
_cell.length_b   1.000
_cell.length_c   1.000
_cell.angle_alpha   90.00
_cell.angle_beta   90.00
_cell.angle_gamma   90.00
#
_symmetry.space_group_name_H-M   'P 1'
#
loop_
_entity.id
_entity.type
_entity.pdbx_description
1 polymer ?
#
loop_
_entity_poly.entity_id
_entity_poly.type
_entity_poly.pdbx_seq_one_letter_code
_entity_poly.pdbx_strand_id
1 'polypeptide(L)'
;MAKKYHNLFAQIQAFEKHVEDLEGRILQLEQKIEQMIEVERNHLIRVKNNEEVSDEFIQNGRRYQDLSPEKAWKLYCDRDFDFILIDVSDKEFNPDNKIPEAQKIPWEDFPNRFYEITTKTTPILIISEDGTNSVLACEYLTKRGYYNCNNISGGYKHWKGLQIPKIRTA
;
A
#
# COMPACT_ATOMS: atom_id res chain seq x y z
N MET A 1 -34.21 -40.11 25.91
CA MET A 1 -34.22 -39.08 24.87
C MET A 1 -33.32 -37.88 25.19
N ALA A 2 -33.35 -37.28 26.37
CA ALA A 2 -32.55 -36.10 26.73
C ALA A 2 -31.03 -36.20 26.51
N LYS A 3 -30.38 -37.31 26.85
CA LYS A 3 -28.95 -37.53 26.67
C LYS A 3 -28.50 -37.48 25.18
N LYS A 4 -29.36 -37.91 24.25
CA LYS A 4 -29.06 -37.90 22.81
C LYS A 4 -29.04 -36.48 22.25
N TYR A 5 -29.96 -35.65 22.69
CA TYR A 5 -30.01 -34.22 22.28
C TYR A 5 -28.88 -33.39 22.89
N HIS A 6 -28.46 -33.68 24.10
CA HIS A 6 -27.34 -33.00 24.75
C HIS A 6 -26.01 -33.29 23.98
N ASN A 7 -25.81 -34.54 23.58
CA ASN A 7 -24.62 -34.91 22.79
C ASN A 7 -24.63 -34.25 21.39
N LEU A 8 -25.77 -34.17 20.72
CA LEU A 8 -25.93 -33.52 19.44
C LEU A 8 -25.63 -32.02 19.54
N PHE A 9 -26.14 -31.37 20.58
CA PHE A 9 -25.88 -29.94 20.80
C PHE A 9 -24.38 -29.65 21.02
N ALA A 10 -23.70 -30.47 21.84
CA ALA A 10 -22.26 -30.34 22.04
C ALA A 10 -21.45 -30.55 20.76
N GLN A 11 -21.90 -31.47 19.88
CA GLN A 11 -21.27 -31.68 18.57
C GLN A 11 -21.45 -30.48 17.64
N ILE A 12 -22.64 -29.87 17.65
CA ILE A 12 -22.90 -28.66 16.85
C ILE A 12 -22.00 -27.50 17.32
N GLN A 13 -21.91 -27.25 18.62
CA GLN A 13 -21.04 -26.20 19.14
C GLN A 13 -19.56 -26.44 18.83
N ALA A 14 -19.11 -27.68 18.89
CA ALA A 14 -17.73 -28.05 18.51
C ALA A 14 -17.48 -27.82 17.00
N PHE A 15 -18.49 -28.06 16.17
CA PHE A 15 -18.42 -27.84 14.73
C PHE A 15 -18.43 -26.34 14.40
N GLU A 16 -19.29 -25.56 15.04
CA GLU A 16 -19.31 -24.09 14.89
C GLU A 16 -17.95 -23.46 15.23
N LYS A 17 -17.36 -23.85 16.37
CA LYS A 17 -16.03 -23.39 16.75
C LYS A 17 -14.95 -23.78 15.75
N HIS A 18 -15.06 -24.96 15.15
CA HIS A 18 -14.12 -25.41 14.12
C HIS A 18 -14.27 -24.60 12.83
N VAL A 19 -15.49 -24.25 12.45
CA VAL A 19 -15.76 -23.37 11.32
C VAL A 19 -15.16 -21.99 11.54
N GLU A 20 -15.37 -21.38 12.71
CA GLU A 20 -14.75 -20.08 13.06
C GLU A 20 -13.22 -20.12 12.99
N ASP A 21 -12.57 -21.19 13.48
CA ASP A 21 -11.13 -21.38 13.38
C ASP A 21 -10.66 -21.47 11.92
N LEU A 22 -11.41 -22.20 11.09
CA LEU A 22 -11.11 -22.31 9.66
C LEU A 22 -11.27 -20.99 8.93
N GLU A 23 -12.31 -20.23 9.21
CA GLU A 23 -12.53 -18.89 8.65
C GLU A 23 -11.38 -17.93 9.03
N GLY A 24 -10.96 -17.96 10.30
CA GLY A 24 -9.81 -17.18 10.76
C GLY A 24 -8.50 -17.57 10.04
N ARG A 25 -8.29 -18.87 9.79
CA ARG A 25 -7.12 -19.35 9.03
C ARG A 25 -7.18 -18.95 7.55
N ILE A 26 -8.35 -19.00 6.94
CA ILE A 26 -8.56 -18.55 5.56
C ILE A 26 -8.21 -17.07 5.44
N LEU A 27 -8.72 -16.23 6.33
CA LEU A 27 -8.42 -14.80 6.33
C LEU A 27 -6.91 -14.52 6.46
N GLN A 28 -6.20 -15.26 7.32
CA GLN A 28 -4.74 -15.14 7.44
C GLN A 28 -4.00 -15.56 6.18
N LEU A 29 -4.48 -16.62 5.50
CA LEU A 29 -3.89 -17.08 4.26
C LEU A 29 -4.14 -16.09 3.12
N GLU A 30 -5.32 -15.52 3.02
CA GLU A 30 -5.64 -14.48 2.06
C GLU A 30 -4.73 -13.25 2.21
N GLN A 31 -4.52 -12.80 3.45
CA GLN A 31 -3.60 -11.69 3.74
C GLN A 31 -2.15 -12.02 3.34
N LYS A 32 -1.68 -13.25 3.60
CA LYS A 32 -0.35 -13.69 3.16
C LYS A 32 -0.21 -13.75 1.65
N ILE A 33 -1.23 -14.24 0.95
CA ILE A 33 -1.25 -14.28 -0.51
C ILE A 33 -1.20 -12.86 -1.09
N GLU A 34 -1.98 -11.93 -0.56
CA GLU A 34 -1.91 -10.52 -0.96
C GLU A 34 -0.50 -9.94 -0.79
N GLN A 35 0.12 -10.16 0.38
CA GLN A 35 1.50 -9.72 0.62
C GLN A 35 2.50 -10.33 -0.36
N MET A 36 2.38 -11.62 -0.67
CA MET A 36 3.24 -12.30 -1.65
C MET A 36 3.07 -11.73 -3.05
N ILE A 37 1.83 -11.49 -3.49
CA ILE A 37 1.53 -10.88 -4.80
C ILE A 37 2.15 -9.48 -4.89
N GLU A 38 2.07 -8.70 -3.82
CA GLU A 38 2.67 -7.38 -3.77
C GLU A 38 4.21 -7.42 -3.86
N VAL A 39 4.85 -8.35 -3.15
CA VAL A 39 6.31 -8.56 -3.22
C VAL A 39 6.72 -8.96 -4.64
N GLU A 40 6.02 -9.91 -5.24
CA GLU A 40 6.31 -10.40 -6.59
C GLU A 40 6.14 -9.30 -7.64
N ARG A 41 5.09 -8.49 -7.54
CA ARG A 41 4.86 -7.36 -8.44
C ARG A 41 6.01 -6.35 -8.39
N ASN A 42 6.51 -6.00 -7.20
CA ASN A 42 7.65 -5.10 -7.05
C ASN A 42 8.92 -5.69 -7.63
N HIS A 43 9.16 -6.97 -7.40
CA HIS A 43 10.28 -7.68 -7.99
C HIS A 43 10.24 -7.58 -9.51
N LEU A 44 9.09 -7.89 -10.12
CA LEU A 44 8.89 -7.81 -11.56
C LEU A 44 9.07 -6.40 -12.13
N ILE A 45 8.61 -5.38 -11.42
CA ILE A 45 8.81 -3.97 -11.82
C ILE A 45 10.30 -3.63 -11.84
N ARG A 46 11.06 -4.00 -10.81
CA ARG A 46 12.49 -3.75 -10.72
C ARG A 46 13.27 -4.49 -11.81
N VAL A 47 12.98 -5.77 -12.02
CA VAL A 47 13.60 -6.57 -13.08
C VAL A 47 13.30 -5.96 -14.46
N LYS A 48 12.06 -5.50 -14.70
CA LYS A 48 11.68 -4.83 -15.95
C LYS A 48 12.46 -3.54 -16.18
N ASN A 49 12.80 -2.82 -15.10
CA ASN A 49 13.55 -1.56 -15.18
C ASN A 49 15.08 -1.76 -15.17
N ASN A 50 15.57 -3.00 -15.26
CA ASN A 50 16.99 -3.37 -15.14
C ASN A 50 17.64 -2.87 -13.83
N GLU A 51 16.89 -2.80 -12.75
CA GLU A 51 17.42 -2.47 -11.44
C GLU A 51 18.04 -3.72 -10.80
N GLU A 52 19.18 -3.56 -10.15
CA GLU A 52 19.74 -4.62 -9.30
C GLU A 52 18.86 -4.81 -8.07
N VAL A 53 18.34 -6.02 -7.90
CA VAL A 53 17.57 -6.41 -6.71
C VAL A 53 18.55 -6.91 -5.66
N SER A 54 18.66 -6.23 -4.52
CA SER A 54 19.57 -6.65 -3.46
C SER A 54 19.10 -7.92 -2.77
N ASP A 55 20.06 -8.75 -2.31
CA ASP A 55 19.78 -9.96 -1.52
C ASP A 55 18.96 -9.65 -0.26
N GLU A 56 19.18 -8.49 0.35
CA GLU A 56 18.42 -8.01 1.51
C GLU A 56 16.94 -7.81 1.18
N PHE A 57 16.63 -7.31 -0.01
CA PHE A 57 15.26 -7.17 -0.48
C PHE A 57 14.59 -8.53 -0.71
N ILE A 58 15.34 -9.48 -1.30
CA ILE A 58 14.84 -10.83 -1.57
C ILE A 58 14.55 -11.58 -0.26
N GLN A 59 15.45 -11.45 0.75
CA GLN A 59 15.36 -12.21 1.99
C GLN A 59 14.38 -11.61 3.01
N ASN A 60 14.36 -10.28 3.14
CA ASN A 60 13.65 -9.58 4.23
C ASN A 60 12.37 -8.89 3.76
N GLY A 61 12.10 -8.88 2.44
CA GLY A 61 11.00 -8.11 1.88
C GLY A 61 11.21 -6.61 2.03
N ARG A 62 10.14 -5.86 1.86
CA ARG A 62 10.18 -4.39 1.91
C ARG A 62 9.87 -3.85 3.28
N ARG A 63 10.45 -2.70 3.56
CA ARG A 63 10.11 -1.90 4.74
C ARG A 63 8.99 -0.87 4.47
N TYR A 64 8.33 -0.95 3.32
CA TYR A 64 7.21 -0.12 2.91
C TYR A 64 6.12 -1.00 2.28
N GLN A 65 4.92 -0.48 2.11
CA GLN A 65 3.82 -1.20 1.46
C GLN A 65 3.66 -0.73 0.02
N ASP A 66 3.33 -1.66 -0.88
CA ASP A 66 2.83 -1.33 -2.20
C ASP A 66 1.31 -1.42 -2.21
N LEU A 67 0.70 -0.34 -2.59
CA LEU A 67 -0.74 -0.27 -2.75
C LEU A 67 -1.10 -0.44 -4.22
N SER A 68 -2.03 -1.34 -4.52
CA SER A 68 -2.63 -1.31 -5.85
C SER A 68 -3.34 0.03 -6.08
N PRO A 69 -3.50 0.48 -7.34
CA PRO A 69 -4.20 1.72 -7.64
C PRO A 69 -5.61 1.78 -7.04
N GLU A 70 -6.32 0.66 -7.00
CA GLU A 70 -7.66 0.54 -6.42
C GLU A 70 -7.65 0.71 -4.90
N LYS A 71 -6.67 0.11 -4.22
CA LYS A 71 -6.52 0.22 -2.76
C LYS A 71 -6.11 1.64 -2.36
N ALA A 72 -5.15 2.21 -3.08
CA ALA A 72 -4.73 3.60 -2.88
C ALA A 72 -5.89 4.58 -3.12
N TRP A 73 -6.71 4.34 -4.15
CA TRP A 73 -7.90 5.13 -4.42
C TRP A 73 -8.93 5.06 -3.28
N LYS A 74 -9.19 3.87 -2.73
CA LYS A 74 -10.10 3.70 -1.59
C LYS A 74 -9.61 4.50 -0.39
N LEU A 75 -8.31 4.43 -0.05
CA LEU A 75 -7.72 5.19 1.04
C LEU A 75 -7.78 6.71 0.79
N TYR A 76 -7.53 7.13 -0.45
CA TYR A 76 -7.63 8.54 -0.83
C TYR A 76 -9.05 9.10 -0.69
N CYS A 77 -10.08 8.29 -0.98
CA CYS A 77 -11.49 8.68 -0.85
C CYS A 77 -12.02 8.55 0.59
N ASP A 78 -11.32 7.85 1.46
CA ASP A 78 -11.72 7.65 2.86
C ASP A 78 -11.51 8.95 3.65
N ARG A 79 -12.59 9.48 4.21
CA ARG A 79 -12.56 10.73 4.97
C ARG A 79 -11.98 10.59 6.37
N ASP A 80 -12.03 9.37 6.92
CA ASP A 80 -11.55 9.05 8.26
C ASP A 80 -10.06 8.64 8.25
N PHE A 81 -9.47 8.48 7.05
CA PHE A 81 -8.07 8.12 6.87
C PHE A 81 -7.21 9.37 6.67
N ASP A 82 -6.40 9.69 7.67
CA ASP A 82 -5.44 10.79 7.62
C ASP A 82 -4.12 10.33 6.99
N PHE A 83 -3.63 11.06 5.98
CA PHE A 83 -2.41 10.72 5.26
C PHE A 83 -1.76 11.95 4.61
N ILE A 84 -0.48 11.82 4.29
CA ILE A 84 0.26 12.76 3.46
C ILE A 84 0.40 12.14 2.07
N LEU A 85 0.12 12.90 1.03
CA LEU A 85 0.32 12.45 -0.36
C LEU A 85 1.46 13.23 -1.00
N ILE A 86 2.48 12.50 -1.44
CA ILE A 86 3.69 13.06 -2.06
C ILE A 86 3.75 12.61 -3.53
N ASP A 87 3.94 13.56 -4.42
CA ASP A 87 4.20 13.32 -5.83
C ASP A 87 5.69 13.52 -6.11
N VAL A 88 6.38 12.42 -6.43
CA VAL A 88 7.81 12.40 -6.75
C VAL A 88 8.10 12.23 -8.23
N SER A 89 7.13 12.51 -9.09
CA SER A 89 7.35 12.55 -10.53
C SER A 89 8.33 13.66 -10.91
N ASP A 90 8.93 13.55 -12.10
CA ASP A 90 9.85 14.53 -12.62
C ASP A 90 9.23 15.95 -12.67
N LYS A 91 10.07 16.98 -12.68
CA LYS A 91 9.62 18.39 -12.59
C LYS A 91 8.65 18.76 -13.72
N GLU A 92 8.95 18.28 -14.91
CA GLU A 92 8.17 18.61 -16.10
C GLU A 92 6.91 17.75 -16.26
N PHE A 93 6.81 16.67 -15.51
CA PHE A 93 5.66 15.79 -15.58
C PHE A 93 4.40 16.45 -15.00
N ASN A 94 3.40 16.63 -15.85
CA ASN A 94 2.14 17.26 -15.53
C ASN A 94 0.97 16.51 -16.17
N PRO A 95 0.52 15.41 -15.56
CA PRO A 95 -0.54 14.57 -16.12
C PRO A 95 -1.92 15.22 -15.96
N ASP A 96 -2.84 14.87 -16.90
CA ASP A 96 -4.24 15.35 -16.84
C ASP A 96 -4.98 14.85 -15.56
N ASN A 97 -4.57 13.69 -15.03
CA ASN A 97 -5.12 13.09 -13.83
C ASN A 97 -4.35 13.44 -12.55
N LYS A 98 -3.65 14.58 -12.53
CA LYS A 98 -2.91 15.06 -11.37
C LYS A 98 -3.79 15.14 -10.12
N ILE A 99 -3.22 14.75 -8.98
CA ILE A 99 -3.87 14.85 -7.68
C ILE A 99 -3.54 16.24 -7.09
N PRO A 100 -4.51 17.14 -6.97
CA PRO A 100 -4.25 18.54 -6.55
C PRO A 100 -3.69 18.67 -5.15
N GLU A 101 -4.05 17.76 -4.24
CA GLU A 101 -3.61 17.75 -2.84
C GLU A 101 -2.22 17.15 -2.66
N ALA A 102 -1.64 16.53 -3.70
CA ALA A 102 -0.31 15.96 -3.61
C ALA A 102 0.75 17.06 -3.48
N GLN A 103 1.58 16.95 -2.45
CA GLN A 103 2.77 17.79 -2.33
C GLN A 103 3.80 17.34 -3.37
N LYS A 104 4.12 18.21 -4.31
CA LYS A 104 5.12 17.91 -5.34
C LYS A 104 6.54 18.10 -4.79
N ILE A 105 7.27 17.00 -4.71
CA ILE A 105 8.70 16.97 -4.41
C ILE A 105 9.36 16.10 -5.49
N PRO A 106 9.79 16.66 -6.63
CA PRO A 106 10.38 15.89 -7.72
C PRO A 106 11.54 15.02 -7.25
N TRP A 107 11.69 13.84 -7.87
CA TRP A 107 12.71 12.88 -7.45
C TRP A 107 14.12 13.46 -7.44
N GLU A 108 14.46 14.31 -8.42
CA GLU A 108 15.78 14.95 -8.46
C GLU A 108 16.07 15.83 -7.26
N ASP A 109 15.04 16.45 -6.68
CA ASP A 109 15.16 17.33 -5.51
C ASP A 109 14.91 16.55 -4.20
N PHE A 110 14.34 15.36 -4.27
CA PHE A 110 13.85 14.60 -3.12
C PHE A 110 14.91 14.36 -2.03
N PRO A 111 16.17 14.00 -2.35
CA PRO A 111 17.21 13.84 -1.35
C PRO A 111 17.50 15.10 -0.53
N ASN A 112 17.21 16.28 -1.09
CA ASN A 112 17.47 17.58 -0.45
C ASN A 112 16.20 18.21 0.14
N ARG A 113 15.01 17.61 -0.07
CA ARG A 113 13.72 18.18 0.34
C ARG A 113 12.83 17.23 1.14
N PHE A 114 13.23 15.96 1.36
CA PHE A 114 12.44 14.98 2.09
C PHE A 114 12.08 15.43 3.54
N TYR A 115 12.86 16.34 4.14
CA TYR A 115 12.60 16.90 5.48
C TYR A 115 11.35 17.81 5.51
N GLU A 116 10.81 18.21 4.36
CA GLU A 116 9.53 18.89 4.27
C GLU A 116 8.37 17.98 4.72
N ILE A 117 8.60 16.66 4.75
CA ILE A 117 7.69 15.67 5.32
C ILE A 117 7.92 15.66 6.84
N THR A 118 7.14 16.45 7.56
CA THR A 118 7.38 16.77 8.98
C THR A 118 7.03 15.65 9.94
N THR A 119 6.19 14.68 9.55
CA THR A 119 5.77 13.57 10.41
C THR A 119 6.32 12.25 9.89
N LYS A 120 6.69 11.36 10.82
CA LYS A 120 7.20 10.02 10.53
C LYS A 120 6.19 8.92 10.82
N THR A 121 5.10 9.25 11.48
CA THR A 121 4.06 8.31 11.96
C THR A 121 2.78 8.32 11.13
N THR A 122 2.44 9.47 10.55
CA THR A 122 1.29 9.57 9.64
C THR A 122 1.56 8.75 8.37
N PRO A 123 0.59 8.00 7.86
CA PRO A 123 0.70 7.30 6.59
C PRO A 123 1.11 8.23 5.46
N ILE A 124 2.12 7.84 4.70
CA ILE A 124 2.62 8.60 3.55
C ILE A 124 2.31 7.80 2.30
N LEU A 125 1.48 8.34 1.43
CA LEU A 125 1.20 7.80 0.10
C LEU A 125 2.14 8.48 -0.90
N ILE A 126 2.87 7.71 -1.68
CA ILE A 126 3.86 8.25 -2.62
C ILE A 126 3.49 7.80 -4.03
N ILE A 127 3.39 8.75 -4.94
CA ILE A 127 3.07 8.53 -6.34
C ILE A 127 4.16 9.11 -7.24
N SER A 128 4.38 8.47 -8.38
CA SER A 128 5.21 8.98 -9.47
C SER A 128 4.54 8.68 -10.82
N GLU A 129 5.21 8.92 -11.92
CA GLU A 129 4.67 8.69 -13.27
C GLU A 129 4.20 7.26 -13.49
N ASP A 130 5.09 6.29 -13.22
CA ASP A 130 4.88 4.86 -13.46
C ASP A 130 5.10 3.98 -12.21
N GLY A 131 5.44 4.58 -11.09
CA GLY A 131 5.72 3.89 -9.82
C GLY A 131 7.21 3.69 -9.52
N THR A 132 8.13 4.00 -10.43
CA THR A 132 9.57 3.79 -10.24
C THR A 132 10.15 4.73 -9.18
N ASN A 133 10.00 6.05 -9.39
CA ASN A 133 10.52 7.05 -8.46
C ASN A 133 9.84 6.96 -7.08
N SER A 134 8.56 6.56 -7.01
CA SER A 134 7.86 6.40 -5.73
C SER A 134 8.38 5.21 -4.91
N VAL A 135 8.79 4.12 -5.57
CA VAL A 135 9.50 3.00 -4.90
C VAL A 135 10.81 3.48 -4.29
N LEU A 136 11.64 4.17 -5.08
CA LEU A 136 12.92 4.71 -4.60
C LEU A 136 12.73 5.70 -3.44
N ALA A 137 11.71 6.55 -3.51
CA ALA A 137 11.37 7.48 -2.43
C ALA A 137 10.92 6.75 -1.15
N CYS A 138 10.12 5.69 -1.26
CA CYS A 138 9.75 4.85 -0.12
C CYS A 138 10.99 4.23 0.54
N GLU A 139 11.90 3.67 -0.25
CA GLU A 139 13.15 3.10 0.28
C GLU A 139 14.04 4.15 0.94
N TYR A 140 14.13 5.32 0.32
CA TYR A 140 14.90 6.44 0.86
C TYR A 140 14.38 6.89 2.22
N LEU A 141 13.06 7.03 2.36
CA LEU A 141 12.40 7.42 3.59
C LEU A 141 12.52 6.35 4.69
N THR A 142 12.29 5.09 4.35
CA THR A 142 12.35 3.99 5.33
C THR A 142 13.74 3.84 5.94
N LYS A 143 14.81 4.05 5.15
CA LYS A 143 16.20 4.11 5.66
C LYS A 143 16.43 5.26 6.63
N ARG A 144 15.55 6.28 6.64
CA ARG A 144 15.63 7.48 7.52
C ARG A 144 14.61 7.47 8.67
N GLY A 145 13.98 6.30 8.88
CA GLY A 145 13.08 6.07 10.00
C GLY A 145 11.66 6.58 9.79
N TYR A 146 11.19 6.67 8.55
CA TYR A 146 9.78 6.82 8.24
C TYR A 146 9.17 5.42 8.14
N TYR A 147 8.19 5.10 8.98
CA TYR A 147 7.73 3.73 9.18
C TYR A 147 6.44 3.37 8.42
N ASN A 148 5.74 4.36 7.90
CA ASN A 148 4.45 4.15 7.24
C ASN A 148 4.45 4.72 5.83
N CYS A 149 5.40 4.27 5.02
CA CYS A 149 5.53 4.64 3.62
C CYS A 149 4.75 3.66 2.75
N ASN A 150 3.98 4.18 1.83
CA ASN A 150 3.12 3.41 0.94
C ASN A 150 3.34 3.87 -0.51
N ASN A 151 3.86 2.98 -1.34
CA ASN A 151 4.00 3.22 -2.77
C ASN A 151 2.65 3.02 -3.48
N ILE A 152 2.25 3.94 -4.35
CA ILE A 152 1.13 3.73 -5.27
C ILE A 152 1.65 3.06 -6.52
N SER A 153 1.44 1.74 -6.60
CA SER A 153 1.97 0.88 -7.66
C SER A 153 1.47 1.32 -9.04
N GLY A 154 2.40 1.46 -9.99
CA GLY A 154 2.11 1.91 -11.35
C GLY A 154 1.82 3.40 -11.50
N GLY A 155 1.88 4.17 -10.41
CA GLY A 155 1.84 5.62 -10.42
C GLY A 155 0.64 6.22 -11.15
N TYR A 156 0.81 7.42 -11.71
CA TYR A 156 -0.22 8.13 -12.48
C TYR A 156 -0.69 7.37 -13.71
N LYS A 157 0.15 6.52 -14.28
CA LYS A 157 -0.20 5.68 -15.44
C LYS A 157 -1.39 4.76 -15.16
N HIS A 158 -1.55 4.32 -13.93
CA HIS A 158 -2.65 3.45 -13.49
C HIS A 158 -3.62 4.14 -12.52
N TRP A 159 -3.35 5.38 -12.14
CA TRP A 159 -4.21 6.16 -11.28
C TRP A 159 -5.48 6.56 -12.00
N LYS A 160 -6.62 6.09 -11.53
CA LYS A 160 -7.93 6.31 -12.17
C LYS A 160 -8.48 7.72 -11.99
N GLY A 161 -7.78 8.61 -11.25
CA GLY A 161 -8.09 9.97 -10.85
C GLY A 161 -9.26 10.67 -11.53
N LEU A 162 -9.88 11.63 -10.88
CA LEU A 162 -10.83 12.63 -11.42
C LEU A 162 -12.21 12.19 -11.91
N GLN A 163 -12.52 10.90 -12.05
CA GLN A 163 -13.87 10.48 -12.46
C GLN A 163 -14.90 10.47 -11.31
N ILE A 164 -14.48 10.79 -10.10
CA ILE A 164 -15.37 10.92 -8.93
C ILE A 164 -15.23 12.33 -8.37
N PRO A 165 -16.35 13.07 -8.17
CA PRO A 165 -16.31 14.42 -7.64
C PRO A 165 -15.66 14.41 -6.26
N LYS A 166 -14.61 15.23 -6.10
CA LYS A 166 -13.97 15.45 -4.81
C LYS A 166 -14.97 16.07 -3.84
N ILE A 167 -15.29 15.37 -2.80
CA ILE A 167 -15.94 15.95 -1.62
C ILE A 167 -14.93 15.85 -0.47
N ARG A 168 -13.80 16.53 -0.62
CA ARG A 168 -13.04 17.04 0.53
C ARG A 168 -13.41 18.52 0.65
N THR A 169 -14.47 18.81 1.36
CA THR A 169 -14.68 20.14 1.93
C THR A 169 -13.97 20.19 3.27
N ALA A 170 -13.07 21.16 3.39
CA ALA A 170 -12.38 21.51 4.62
C ALA A 170 -13.37 21.71 5.79
#